data_c510e5d1bd6ba144701d639eaca0c194
#
_entry.id   c510e5d1bd6ba144701d639eaca0c194
#
_cell.length_a   1.000
_cell.length_b   1.000
_cell.length_c   1.000
_cell.angle_alpha   90.00
_cell.angle_beta   90.00
_cell.angle_gamma   90.00
#
_symmetry.space_group_name_H-M   'P 1'
#
loop_
_entity.id
_entity.type
_entity.pdbx_description
1 polymer ?
#
loop_
_entity_poly.entity_id
_entity_poly.type
_entity_poly.pdbx_seq_one_letter_code
_entity_poly.pdbx_strand_id
1 'polypeptide(L)'
;MNNYKFETLQIHVGQEKPDPATDARAVPIYATTSYVFHDSAHAAARFGLADAGNIYGRLTNPTQGVFEDRIAALEGGAAGLALASGA
;
A
#
# COMPACT_ATOMS: atom_id res chain seq x y z
N MET A 1 6.59 13.84 -11.08
CA MET A 1 6.05 12.53 -11.49
C MET A 1 6.98 11.90 -12.51
N ASN A 2 7.10 10.61 -12.50
CA ASN A 2 7.94 9.91 -13.46
C ASN A 2 7.38 9.99 -14.88
N ASN A 3 8.22 9.70 -15.86
CA ASN A 3 7.84 9.68 -17.26
C ASN A 3 7.71 8.26 -17.78
N TYR A 4 7.22 7.34 -16.95
CA TYR A 4 7.06 5.96 -17.33
C TYR A 4 6.03 5.81 -18.44
N LYS A 5 6.35 4.95 -19.39
CA LYS A 5 5.37 4.52 -20.38
C LYS A 5 4.42 3.52 -19.74
N PHE A 6 3.32 3.24 -20.42
CA PHE A 6 2.29 2.35 -19.88
C PHE A 6 2.84 0.98 -19.48
N GLU A 7 3.71 0.40 -20.31
CA GLU A 7 4.33 -0.89 -20.03
C GLU A 7 5.17 -0.87 -18.76
N THR A 8 5.87 0.22 -18.52
CA THR A 8 6.69 0.38 -17.32
C THR A 8 5.81 0.56 -16.08
N LEU A 9 4.70 1.28 -16.22
CA LEU A 9 3.73 1.44 -15.13
C LEU A 9 3.19 0.08 -14.66
N GLN A 10 2.95 -0.85 -15.59
CA GLN A 10 2.42 -2.16 -15.27
C GLN A 10 3.33 -2.98 -14.35
N ILE A 11 4.62 -2.68 -14.35
CA ILE A 11 5.61 -3.47 -13.62
C ILE A 11 6.12 -2.76 -12.37
N HIS A 12 6.29 -1.46 -12.42
CA HIS A 12 7.06 -0.74 -11.40
C HIS A 12 6.26 0.08 -10.42
N VAL A 13 5.07 0.57 -10.77
CA VAL A 13 4.31 1.43 -9.87
C VAL A 13 3.94 0.67 -8.59
N GLY A 14 4.27 1.25 -7.45
CA GLY A 14 4.07 0.64 -6.15
C GLY A 14 5.27 -0.19 -5.67
N GLN A 15 6.22 -0.47 -6.57
CA GLN A 15 7.41 -1.27 -6.26
C GLN A 15 8.71 -0.54 -6.57
N GLU A 16 8.68 0.79 -6.63
CA GLU A 16 9.87 1.56 -6.97
C GLU A 16 10.97 1.38 -5.93
N LYS A 17 10.59 1.15 -4.68
CA LYS A 17 11.53 0.90 -3.59
C LYS A 17 11.38 -0.53 -3.08
N PRO A 18 12.50 -1.20 -2.73
CA PRO A 18 12.41 -2.52 -2.12
C PRO A 18 11.75 -2.46 -0.76
N ASP A 19 11.31 -3.61 -0.24
CA ASP A 19 10.73 -3.68 1.10
C ASP A 19 11.73 -3.16 2.14
N PRO A 20 11.33 -2.23 3.02
CA PRO A 20 12.28 -1.63 3.98
C PRO A 20 12.79 -2.61 5.03
N ALA A 21 12.06 -3.69 5.31
CA ALA A 21 12.48 -4.66 6.31
C ALA A 21 13.41 -5.73 5.77
N THR A 22 13.25 -6.13 4.50
CA THR A 22 13.95 -7.29 3.94
C THR A 22 14.72 -6.98 2.66
N ASP A 23 14.56 -5.79 2.10
CA ASP A 23 15.09 -5.39 0.80
C ASP A 23 14.53 -6.23 -0.36
N ALA A 24 13.43 -6.92 -0.15
CA ALA A 24 12.80 -7.73 -1.19
C ALA A 24 12.34 -6.84 -2.35
N ARG A 25 12.62 -7.26 -3.56
CA ARG A 25 12.18 -6.56 -4.76
C ARG A 25 10.70 -6.79 -5.01
N ALA A 26 10.25 -8.03 -4.86
CA ALA A 26 8.84 -8.36 -5.04
C ALA A 26 8.03 -7.89 -3.84
N VAL A 27 6.76 -7.56 -4.06
CA VAL A 27 5.87 -7.13 -2.99
C VAL A 27 5.64 -8.28 -2.02
N PRO A 28 5.96 -8.14 -0.73
CA PRO A 28 5.64 -9.16 0.25
C PRO A 28 4.13 -9.34 0.39
N ILE A 29 3.72 -10.56 0.71
CA ILE A 29 2.31 -10.86 0.99
C ILE A 29 2.09 -10.76 2.50
N TYR A 30 1.40 -9.72 2.93
CA TYR A 30 1.11 -9.49 4.34
C TYR A 30 -0.23 -10.14 4.71
N ALA A 31 -0.18 -11.43 5.04
CA ALA A 31 -1.35 -12.18 5.46
C ALA A 31 -1.58 -11.95 6.95
N THR A 32 -2.08 -10.77 7.30
CA THR A 32 -2.24 -10.36 8.69
C THR A 32 -3.59 -9.71 8.92
N THR A 33 -4.05 -9.73 10.17
CA THR A 33 -5.28 -9.06 10.57
C THR A 33 -5.03 -7.64 11.07
N SER A 34 -4.09 -7.48 12.02
CA SER A 34 -3.85 -6.19 12.66
C SER A 34 -2.37 -5.86 12.69
N TYR A 35 -2.06 -4.64 13.06
CA TYR A 35 -0.69 -4.14 13.14
C TYR A 35 -0.42 -3.68 14.57
N VAL A 36 0.82 -3.91 15.02
CA VAL A 36 1.23 -3.57 16.38
C VAL A 36 1.72 -2.12 16.42
N PHE A 37 1.43 -1.44 17.51
CA PHE A 37 1.89 -0.08 17.73
C PHE A 37 3.06 -0.10 18.72
N HIS A 38 3.97 0.88 18.61
CA HIS A 38 5.14 0.97 19.48
C HIS A 38 4.73 1.37 20.91
N ASP A 39 3.75 2.27 21.04
CA ASP A 39 3.24 2.74 22.32
C ASP A 39 1.88 3.41 22.09
N SER A 40 1.29 3.95 23.17
CA SER A 40 -0.02 4.60 23.09
C SER A 40 0.01 5.87 22.25
N ALA A 41 1.09 6.62 22.26
CA ALA A 41 1.22 7.83 21.44
C ALA A 41 1.26 7.47 19.95
N HIS A 42 1.96 6.39 19.59
CA HIS A 42 2.01 5.89 18.22
C HIS A 42 0.63 5.45 17.75
N ALA A 43 -0.10 4.72 18.60
CA ALA A 43 -1.46 4.29 18.29
C ALA A 43 -2.39 5.49 18.07
N ALA A 44 -2.32 6.48 18.96
CA ALA A 44 -3.15 7.69 18.85
C ALA A 44 -2.84 8.45 17.57
N ALA A 45 -1.56 8.57 17.19
CA ALA A 45 -1.17 9.25 15.96
C ALA A 45 -1.72 8.54 14.74
N ARG A 46 -1.70 7.19 14.73
CA ARG A 46 -2.20 6.41 13.62
C ARG A 46 -3.71 6.48 13.49
N PHE A 47 -4.44 6.33 14.58
CA PHE A 47 -5.90 6.46 14.57
C PHE A 47 -6.35 7.90 14.26
N GLY A 48 -5.55 8.89 14.65
CA GLY A 48 -5.82 10.30 14.35
C GLY A 48 -5.37 10.73 12.96
N LEU A 49 -4.82 9.81 12.16
CA LEU A 49 -4.31 10.06 10.81
C LEU A 49 -3.08 10.98 10.75
N ALA A 50 -2.42 11.21 11.89
CA ALA A 50 -1.16 11.94 11.91
C ALA A 50 0.01 11.04 11.45
N ASP A 51 -0.14 9.73 11.61
CA ASP A 51 0.79 8.73 11.11
C ASP A 51 0.05 7.87 10.07
N ALA A 52 0.55 7.82 8.86
CA ALA A 52 -0.10 7.16 7.73
C ALA A 52 0.07 5.64 7.69
N GLY A 53 0.51 5.01 8.78
CA GLY A 53 0.72 3.56 8.80
C GLY A 53 -0.57 2.75 8.84
N ASN A 54 -0.40 1.42 8.85
CA ASN A 54 -1.49 0.47 8.81
C ASN A 54 -2.03 0.17 10.21
N ILE A 55 -3.33 -0.11 10.31
CA ILE A 55 -4.01 -0.41 11.56
C ILE A 55 -4.54 -1.83 11.56
N TYR A 56 -5.31 -2.20 10.54
CA TYR A 56 -5.98 -3.48 10.43
C TYR A 56 -6.03 -3.90 8.95
N GLY A 57 -5.77 -5.18 8.68
CA GLY A 57 -5.66 -5.69 7.31
C GLY A 57 -6.91 -5.52 6.45
N ARG A 58 -8.10 -5.45 7.05
CA ARG A 58 -9.34 -5.20 6.32
C ARG A 58 -9.42 -3.75 5.83
N LEU A 59 -8.84 -2.82 6.57
CA LEU A 59 -8.85 -1.40 6.23
C LEU A 59 -7.70 -1.04 5.30
N THR A 60 -6.50 -1.47 5.65
CA THR A 60 -5.29 -1.19 4.89
C THR A 60 -4.34 -2.39 4.95
N ASN A 61 -3.62 -2.63 3.87
CA ASN A 61 -2.63 -3.69 3.80
C ASN A 61 -1.59 -3.30 2.73
N PRO A 62 -0.29 -3.35 3.03
CA PRO A 62 0.72 -2.96 2.04
C PRO A 62 0.66 -3.74 0.73
N THR A 63 0.31 -5.04 0.78
CA THR A 63 0.18 -5.86 -0.42
C THR A 63 -0.95 -5.35 -1.31
N GLN A 64 -2.11 -5.12 -0.72
CA GLN A 64 -3.27 -4.57 -1.41
C GLN A 64 -3.00 -3.15 -1.91
N GLY A 65 -2.26 -2.36 -1.11
CA GLY A 65 -1.91 -0.99 -1.44
C GLY A 65 -1.13 -0.87 -2.74
N VAL A 66 -0.20 -1.79 -3.01
CA VAL A 66 0.56 -1.79 -4.26
C VAL A 66 -0.38 -2.01 -5.46
N PHE A 67 -1.32 -2.94 -5.34
CA PHE A 67 -2.31 -3.16 -6.39
C PHE A 67 -3.15 -1.90 -6.65
N GLU A 68 -3.61 -1.26 -5.59
CA GLU A 68 -4.41 -0.04 -5.70
C GLU A 68 -3.65 1.08 -6.39
N ASP A 69 -2.39 1.30 -5.99
CA ASP A 69 -1.56 2.34 -6.58
C ASP A 69 -1.29 2.08 -8.05
N ARG A 70 -1.01 0.83 -8.41
CA ARG A 70 -0.70 0.48 -9.79
C ARG A 70 -1.92 0.61 -10.70
N ILE A 71 -3.07 0.15 -10.26
CA ILE A 71 -4.30 0.25 -11.06
C ILE A 71 -4.69 1.72 -11.25
N ALA A 72 -4.54 2.54 -10.19
CA ALA A 72 -4.80 3.97 -10.30
C ALA A 72 -3.87 4.62 -11.34
N ALA A 73 -2.59 4.27 -11.33
CA ALA A 73 -1.63 4.81 -12.29
C ALA A 73 -1.96 4.38 -13.72
N LEU A 74 -2.35 3.12 -13.93
CA LEU A 74 -2.69 2.60 -15.25
C LEU A 74 -3.95 3.25 -15.83
N GLU A 75 -4.91 3.58 -14.97
CA GLU A 75 -6.18 4.19 -15.38
C GLU A 75 -6.14 5.72 -15.36
N GLY A 76 -5.02 6.31 -14.94
CA GLY A 76 -4.90 7.76 -14.81
C GLY A 76 -5.76 8.33 -13.69
N GLY A 77 -6.10 7.51 -12.71
CA GLY A 77 -6.93 7.92 -11.58
C GLY A 77 -6.12 8.51 -10.43
N ALA A 78 -6.81 9.16 -9.51
CA ALA A 78 -6.19 9.76 -8.34
C ALA A 78 -5.87 8.70 -7.26
N ALA A 79 -6.70 7.66 -7.16
CA ALA A 79 -6.54 6.59 -6.17
C ALA A 79 -7.32 5.36 -6.59
N GLY A 80 -7.04 4.23 -5.96
CA GLY A 80 -7.76 2.98 -6.16
C GLY A 80 -8.16 2.39 -4.82
N LEU A 81 -9.17 1.53 -4.84
CA LEU A 81 -9.63 0.80 -3.66
C LEU A 81 -9.93 -0.64 -4.06
N ALA A 82 -9.17 -1.58 -3.52
CA ALA A 82 -9.36 -2.99 -3.82
C ALA A 82 -10.36 -3.61 -2.83
N LEU A 83 -11.33 -4.33 -3.35
CA LEU A 83 -12.38 -4.96 -2.57
C LEU A 83 -12.51 -6.43 -2.95
N ALA A 84 -13.17 -7.22 -2.10
CA ALA A 84 -13.35 -8.65 -2.34
C ALA A 84 -14.38 -8.93 -3.43
N SER A 85 -15.21 -7.97 -3.77
CA SER A 85 -16.26 -8.12 -4.79
C SER A 85 -16.50 -6.80 -5.50
N GLY A 86 -17.23 -6.85 -6.62
CA GLY A 86 -17.61 -5.65 -7.36
C GLY A 86 -18.74 -4.84 -6.70
N ALA A 87 -19.32 -5.41 -5.68
CA ALA A 87 -20.34 -4.71 -4.92
C ALA A 87 -19.72 -3.73 -3.93
#